data_8a6b0d2e513d0720034dc7cc7ea0abdd
#
_entry.id   8a6b0d2e513d0720034dc7cc7ea0abdd
#
_cell.length_a   1.000
_cell.length_b   1.000
_cell.length_c   1.000
_cell.angle_alpha   90.00
_cell.angle_beta   90.00
_cell.angle_gamma   90.00
#
_symmetry.space_group_name_H-M   'P 1'
#
loop_
_entity.id
_entity.type
_entity.pdbx_description
1 polymer ?
#
loop_
_entity_poly.entity_id
_entity_poly.type
_entity_poly.pdbx_seq_one_letter_code
_entity_poly.pdbx_strand_id
1 'polypeptide(L)'
;SNVRLGQMIVERAFGSLALYHKDQSTVLHSGDVVLDAIGSEVRKRTKPSTSWTEVIRAITPDHAVLINRQNRSGSMIQSGMSMFILETEPAGYVLKAANEAEKASNITVVDVKAVGAFGRLTLAGKEGDVEEAAAAAIRAIDEISNY
;
A
#
# COMPACT_ATOMS: atom_id res chain seq x y z
N SER A 1 -17.53 -9.94 19.08
CA SER A 1 -16.07 -9.77 18.93
C SER A 1 -15.68 -8.33 19.26
N ASN A 2 -14.62 -8.13 20.04
CA ASN A 2 -14.14 -6.79 20.43
C ASN A 2 -13.20 -6.18 19.38
N VAL A 3 -13.49 -6.36 18.11
CA VAL A 3 -12.73 -5.73 17.02
C VAL A 3 -13.00 -4.23 17.02
N ARG A 4 -11.95 -3.44 16.84
CA ARG A 4 -12.07 -1.99 16.71
C ARG A 4 -12.20 -1.63 15.24
N LEU A 5 -13.20 -0.80 14.95
CA LEU A 5 -13.33 -0.14 13.67
C LEU A 5 -12.32 1.01 13.63
N GLY A 6 -11.49 1.02 12.60
CA GLY A 6 -10.58 2.12 12.33
C GLY A 6 -11.21 3.15 11.41
N GLN A 7 -10.98 2.99 10.12
CA GLN A 7 -11.48 3.89 9.12
C GLN A 7 -12.53 3.20 8.24
N MET A 8 -13.58 3.91 7.89
CA MET A 8 -14.53 3.50 6.87
C MET A 8 -14.72 4.67 5.90
N ILE A 9 -14.36 4.44 4.66
CA ILE A 9 -14.46 5.46 3.59
C ILE A 9 -15.09 4.80 2.37
N VAL A 10 -15.99 5.54 1.72
CA VAL A 10 -16.56 5.18 0.40
C VAL A 10 -16.17 6.28 -0.58
N GLU A 11 -15.52 5.89 -1.65
CA GLU A 11 -15.16 6.77 -2.75
C GLU A 11 -15.59 6.16 -4.08
N ARG A 12 -16.57 6.78 -4.74
CA ARG A 12 -17.17 6.28 -5.99
C ARG A 12 -17.70 4.83 -5.82
N ALA A 13 -17.15 3.89 -6.60
CA ALA A 13 -17.54 2.48 -6.59
C ALA A 13 -16.77 1.63 -5.56
N PHE A 14 -15.88 2.23 -4.79
CA PHE A 14 -15.01 1.52 -3.86
C PHE A 14 -15.28 1.91 -2.41
N GLY A 15 -15.35 0.90 -1.55
CA GLY A 15 -15.38 1.08 -0.10
C GLY A 15 -14.11 0.54 0.54
N SER A 16 -13.61 1.21 1.57
CA SER A 16 -12.48 0.78 2.39
C SER A 16 -12.91 0.71 3.84
N LEU A 17 -12.64 -0.42 4.47
CA LEU A 17 -12.92 -0.65 5.88
C LEU A 17 -11.66 -1.20 6.55
N ALA A 18 -11.21 -0.55 7.62
CA ALA A 18 -10.09 -1.02 8.43
C ALA A 18 -10.58 -1.56 9.77
N LEU A 19 -10.17 -2.78 10.10
CA LEU A 19 -10.46 -3.45 11.36
C LEU A 19 -9.17 -3.75 12.12
N TYR A 20 -9.19 -3.57 13.45
CA TYR A 20 -8.02 -3.81 14.30
C TYR A 20 -8.34 -4.73 15.45
N HIS A 21 -7.43 -5.65 15.72
CA HIS A 21 -7.36 -6.45 16.95
C HIS A 21 -5.94 -6.98 17.14
N LYS A 22 -5.53 -7.28 18.38
CA LYS A 22 -4.20 -7.86 18.65
C LYS A 22 -4.11 -9.34 18.24
N ASP A 23 -5.23 -10.03 18.18
CA ASP A 23 -5.30 -11.41 17.74
C ASP A 23 -5.68 -11.48 16.26
N GLN A 24 -4.82 -12.09 15.46
CA GLN A 24 -4.98 -12.21 14.02
C GLN A 24 -6.24 -13.00 13.64
N SER A 25 -6.55 -14.10 14.34
CA SER A 25 -7.71 -14.93 14.01
C SER A 25 -9.02 -14.17 14.18
N THR A 26 -9.07 -13.28 15.18
CA THR A 26 -10.21 -12.38 15.43
C THR A 26 -10.40 -11.37 14.30
N VAL A 27 -9.31 -10.81 13.76
CA VAL A 27 -9.38 -9.90 12.60
C VAL A 27 -9.88 -10.62 11.37
N LEU A 28 -9.33 -11.80 11.06
CA LEU A 28 -9.73 -12.61 9.91
C LEU A 28 -11.21 -12.99 9.98
N HIS A 29 -11.67 -13.54 11.11
CA HIS A 29 -13.08 -13.88 11.30
C HIS A 29 -14.01 -12.67 11.16
N SER A 30 -13.59 -11.51 11.68
CA SER A 30 -14.40 -10.29 11.52
C SER A 30 -14.44 -9.80 10.08
N GLY A 31 -13.37 -10.00 9.32
CA GLY A 31 -13.34 -9.76 7.88
C GLY A 31 -14.34 -10.63 7.13
N ASP A 32 -14.39 -11.93 7.45
CA ASP A 32 -15.35 -12.87 6.85
C ASP A 32 -16.80 -12.45 7.14
N VAL A 33 -17.10 -12.06 8.40
CA VAL A 33 -18.44 -11.57 8.78
C VAL A 33 -18.83 -10.31 7.98
N VAL A 34 -17.89 -9.40 7.73
CA VAL A 34 -18.15 -8.22 6.89
C VAL A 34 -18.43 -8.61 5.45
N LEU A 35 -17.63 -9.52 4.88
CA LEU A 35 -17.82 -10.01 3.52
C LEU A 35 -19.16 -10.70 3.34
N ASP A 36 -19.56 -11.57 4.28
CA ASP A 36 -20.85 -12.21 4.29
C ASP A 36 -22.00 -11.20 4.33
N ALA A 37 -21.88 -10.16 5.16
CA ALA A 37 -22.90 -9.12 5.31
C ALA A 37 -23.13 -8.31 4.03
N ILE A 38 -22.10 -8.17 3.17
CA ILE A 38 -22.22 -7.51 1.86
C ILE A 38 -22.45 -8.49 0.70
N GLY A 39 -22.68 -9.78 0.99
CA GLY A 39 -22.90 -10.81 -0.02
C GLY A 39 -21.69 -11.17 -0.86
N SER A 40 -20.50 -11.04 -0.28
CA SER A 40 -19.22 -11.34 -0.95
C SER A 40 -18.40 -12.35 -0.15
N GLU A 41 -17.28 -12.76 -0.71
CA GLU A 41 -16.32 -13.67 -0.10
C GLU A 41 -14.88 -13.36 -0.57
N VAL A 42 -13.87 -13.79 0.19
CA VAL A 42 -12.45 -13.56 -0.14
C VAL A 42 -12.08 -14.03 -1.53
N ARG A 43 -12.68 -15.12 -2.00
CA ARG A 43 -12.42 -15.70 -3.33
C ARG A 43 -12.97 -14.87 -4.50
N LYS A 44 -13.92 -13.97 -4.25
CA LYS A 44 -14.51 -13.09 -5.27
C LYS A 44 -13.77 -11.75 -5.40
N ARG A 45 -12.56 -11.65 -4.88
CA ARG A 45 -11.78 -10.43 -4.99
C ARG A 45 -11.42 -10.09 -6.44
N THR A 46 -11.46 -8.80 -6.76
CA THR A 46 -10.99 -8.30 -8.05
C THR A 46 -9.49 -8.47 -8.15
N LYS A 47 -9.00 -9.00 -9.28
CA LYS A 47 -7.56 -9.03 -9.56
C LYS A 47 -7.02 -7.60 -9.61
N PRO A 48 -5.99 -7.28 -8.83
CA PRO A 48 -5.35 -5.98 -8.93
C PRO A 48 -4.56 -5.83 -10.22
N SER A 49 -4.36 -4.58 -10.61
CA SER A 49 -3.41 -4.21 -11.64
C SER A 49 -2.44 -3.16 -11.13
N THR A 50 -1.22 -3.19 -11.66
CA THR A 50 -0.24 -2.13 -11.49
C THR A 50 -0.44 -1.15 -12.63
N SER A 51 -0.91 0.07 -12.32
CA SER A 51 -1.20 1.11 -13.30
C SER A 51 0.07 1.82 -13.75
N TRP A 52 0.99 2.03 -12.81
CA TRP A 52 2.24 2.74 -13.05
C TRP A 52 3.30 2.42 -11.99
N THR A 53 4.56 2.37 -12.41
CA THR A 53 5.72 2.26 -11.53
C THR A 53 6.86 3.13 -12.03
N GLU A 54 7.63 3.72 -11.12
CA GLU A 54 8.81 4.50 -11.45
C GLU A 54 9.85 4.43 -10.34
N VAL A 55 11.12 4.35 -10.71
CA VAL A 55 12.26 4.51 -9.79
C VAL A 55 13.00 5.80 -10.15
N ILE A 56 12.99 6.76 -9.25
CA ILE A 56 13.69 8.04 -9.39
C ILE A 56 14.96 7.97 -8.54
N ARG A 57 16.12 7.99 -9.19
CA ARG A 57 17.43 7.87 -8.52
C ARG A 57 17.98 9.23 -8.12
N ALA A 58 18.76 9.24 -7.07
CA ALA A 58 19.53 10.40 -6.60
C ALA A 58 18.68 11.68 -6.51
N ILE A 59 17.61 11.63 -5.72
CA ILE A 59 16.70 12.77 -5.49
C ILE A 59 17.49 14.02 -5.12
N THR A 60 17.27 15.12 -5.86
CA THR A 60 17.91 16.41 -5.60
C THR A 60 17.37 17.06 -4.33
N PRO A 61 18.12 18.01 -3.69
CA PRO A 61 17.65 18.70 -2.49
C PRO A 61 16.30 19.40 -2.67
N ASP A 62 16.10 20.09 -3.79
CA ASP A 62 14.86 20.82 -4.07
C ASP A 62 13.68 19.85 -4.26
N HIS A 63 13.90 18.72 -4.93
CA HIS A 63 12.89 17.69 -5.12
C HIS A 63 12.50 17.05 -3.77
N ALA A 64 13.47 16.75 -2.90
CA ALA A 64 13.20 16.23 -1.56
C ALA A 64 12.34 17.21 -0.73
N VAL A 65 12.62 18.51 -0.80
CA VAL A 65 11.81 19.54 -0.13
C VAL A 65 10.38 19.56 -0.64
N LEU A 66 10.15 19.45 -1.96
CA LEU A 66 8.83 19.45 -2.56
C LEU A 66 8.00 18.22 -2.12
N ILE A 67 8.61 17.03 -2.13
CA ILE A 67 7.96 15.78 -1.68
C ILE A 67 7.58 15.89 -0.21
N ASN A 68 8.51 16.32 0.65
CA ASN A 68 8.29 16.42 2.10
C ASN A 68 7.22 17.46 2.46
N ARG A 69 7.04 18.52 1.68
CA ARG A 69 5.96 19.50 1.87
C ARG A 69 4.57 18.91 1.66
N GLN A 70 4.44 17.99 0.72
CA GLN A 70 3.16 17.32 0.43
C GLN A 70 2.86 16.23 1.45
N ASN A 71 3.90 15.57 1.96
CA ASN A 71 3.78 14.44 2.88
C ASN A 71 3.98 14.87 4.34
N ARG A 72 2.95 15.47 4.94
CA ARG A 72 3.03 16.02 6.31
C ARG A 72 2.98 14.98 7.42
N SER A 73 2.54 13.77 7.15
CA SER A 73 2.32 12.71 8.14
C SER A 73 3.19 11.48 7.97
N GLY A 74 3.98 11.42 6.90
CA GLY A 74 4.86 10.32 6.60
C GLY A 74 6.32 10.57 6.97
N SER A 75 7.15 9.59 6.68
CA SER A 75 8.60 9.70 6.82
C SER A 75 9.18 10.62 5.75
N MET A 76 10.25 11.31 6.10
CA MET A 76 10.88 12.27 5.19
C MET A 76 11.88 11.57 4.25
N ILE A 77 11.85 11.98 2.98
CA ILE A 77 12.91 11.64 2.02
C ILE A 77 14.07 12.61 2.14
N GLN A 78 15.29 12.12 2.01
CA GLN A 78 16.52 12.93 2.04
C GLN A 78 17.11 13.04 0.63
N SER A 79 17.82 14.14 0.39
CA SER A 79 18.60 14.32 -0.83
C SER A 79 19.61 13.18 -1.02
N GLY A 80 19.75 12.71 -2.24
CA GLY A 80 20.64 11.60 -2.59
C GLY A 80 20.01 10.22 -2.46
N MET A 81 18.87 10.09 -1.78
CA MET A 81 18.09 8.85 -1.78
C MET A 81 17.50 8.57 -3.15
N SER A 82 17.21 7.30 -3.41
CA SER A 82 16.32 6.90 -4.50
C SER A 82 14.89 6.75 -3.98
N MET A 83 13.92 6.92 -4.87
CA MET A 83 12.50 6.84 -4.56
C MET A 83 11.83 5.88 -5.55
N PHE A 84 10.94 5.03 -5.06
CA PHE A 84 10.06 4.20 -5.87
C PHE A 84 8.62 4.64 -5.67
N ILE A 85 7.88 4.71 -6.76
CA ILE A 85 6.45 4.97 -6.76
C ILE A 85 5.75 3.80 -7.45
N LEU A 86 4.66 3.32 -6.84
CA LEU A 86 3.78 2.30 -7.38
C LEU A 86 2.34 2.78 -7.29
N GLU A 87 1.58 2.64 -8.38
CA GLU A 87 0.13 2.80 -8.37
C GLU A 87 -0.57 1.48 -8.67
N THR A 88 -1.62 1.17 -7.88
CA THR A 88 -2.44 -0.03 -8.01
C THR A 88 -3.91 0.32 -8.17
N GLU A 89 -4.64 -0.53 -8.87
CA GLU A 89 -6.10 -0.52 -8.94
C GLU A 89 -6.64 -1.92 -8.58
N PRO A 90 -7.58 -2.06 -7.61
CA PRO A 90 -8.07 -1.07 -6.64
C PRO A 90 -7.02 -0.60 -5.62
N ALA A 91 -7.29 0.56 -5.00
CA ALA A 91 -6.36 1.23 -4.09
C ALA A 91 -5.89 0.36 -2.91
N GLY A 92 -6.75 -0.46 -2.34
CA GLY A 92 -6.46 -1.24 -1.13
C GLY A 92 -5.28 -2.21 -1.28
N TYR A 93 -4.98 -2.66 -2.49
CA TYR A 93 -3.86 -3.59 -2.73
C TYR A 93 -2.48 -2.97 -2.52
N VAL A 94 -2.38 -1.65 -2.53
CA VAL A 94 -1.13 -0.95 -2.23
C VAL A 94 -0.60 -1.26 -0.84
N LEU A 95 -1.46 -1.60 0.13
CA LEU A 95 -1.05 -2.00 1.48
C LEU A 95 -0.28 -3.33 1.47
N LYS A 96 -0.70 -4.29 0.62
CA LYS A 96 0.04 -5.54 0.44
C LYS A 96 1.40 -5.28 -0.19
N ALA A 97 1.45 -4.45 -1.22
CA ALA A 97 2.69 -4.06 -1.87
C ALA A 97 3.67 -3.42 -0.87
N ALA A 98 3.20 -2.48 -0.05
CA ALA A 98 4.00 -1.83 0.99
C ALA A 98 4.57 -2.84 2.00
N ASN A 99 3.75 -3.75 2.51
CA ASN A 99 4.15 -4.77 3.47
C ASN A 99 5.24 -5.72 2.92
N GLU A 100 5.13 -6.14 1.66
CA GLU A 100 6.13 -7.03 1.06
C GLU A 100 7.43 -6.27 0.71
N ALA A 101 7.33 -4.99 0.33
CA ALA A 101 8.49 -4.12 0.15
C ALA A 101 9.30 -3.92 1.44
N GLU A 102 8.61 -3.63 2.56
CA GLU A 102 9.25 -3.44 3.88
C GLU A 102 9.93 -4.71 4.40
N LYS A 103 9.41 -5.89 4.04
CA LYS A 103 10.03 -7.17 4.40
C LYS A 103 11.25 -7.50 3.56
N ALA A 104 11.31 -7.01 2.33
CA ALA A 104 12.34 -7.35 1.37
C ALA A 104 13.65 -6.61 1.63
N SER A 105 13.61 -5.33 2.00
CA SER A 105 14.80 -4.51 2.17
C SER A 105 14.64 -3.36 3.16
N ASN A 106 15.74 -2.70 3.49
CA ASN A 106 15.77 -1.59 4.44
C ASN A 106 15.40 -0.26 3.77
N ILE A 107 14.11 -0.05 3.59
CA ILE A 107 13.55 1.18 3.00
C ILE A 107 12.70 1.95 3.99
N THR A 108 12.37 3.17 3.61
CA THR A 108 11.44 4.03 4.33
C THR A 108 10.15 4.16 3.52
N VAL A 109 9.02 3.85 4.14
CA VAL A 109 7.71 4.15 3.55
C VAL A 109 7.44 5.64 3.74
N VAL A 110 7.42 6.38 2.64
CA VAL A 110 7.22 7.83 2.62
C VAL A 110 5.74 8.17 2.65
N ASP A 111 4.94 7.50 1.85
CA ASP A 111 3.48 7.70 1.78
C ASP A 111 2.77 6.44 1.29
N VAL A 112 1.56 6.19 1.81
CA VAL A 112 0.64 5.15 1.34
C VAL A 112 -0.77 5.71 1.27
N LYS A 113 -1.34 5.74 0.07
CA LYS A 113 -2.74 6.11 -0.18
C LYS A 113 -3.50 4.88 -0.64
N ALA A 114 -4.33 4.32 0.25
CA ALA A 114 -5.01 3.03 0.05
C ALA A 114 -6.53 3.14 -0.07
N VAL A 115 -7.02 4.31 -0.47
CA VAL A 115 -8.47 4.60 -0.54
C VAL A 115 -8.86 4.98 -1.96
N GLY A 116 -9.98 4.44 -2.41
CA GLY A 116 -10.57 4.76 -3.71
C GLY A 116 -10.17 3.81 -4.83
N ALA A 117 -10.23 4.29 -6.06
CA ALA A 117 -9.93 3.51 -7.26
C ALA A 117 -8.43 3.20 -7.37
N PHE A 118 -7.58 4.23 -7.18
CA PHE A 118 -6.13 4.13 -7.35
C PHE A 118 -5.41 4.32 -6.03
N GLY A 119 -4.59 3.34 -5.67
CA GLY A 119 -3.68 3.42 -4.53
C GLY A 119 -2.30 3.87 -4.97
N ARG A 120 -1.59 4.60 -4.10
CA ARG A 120 -0.22 5.01 -4.35
C ARG A 120 0.67 4.67 -3.16
N LEU A 121 1.78 4.02 -3.46
CA LEU A 121 2.88 3.76 -2.54
C LEU A 121 4.08 4.60 -2.95
N THR A 122 4.72 5.25 -2.00
CA THR A 122 6.01 5.92 -2.19
C THR A 122 6.99 5.39 -1.17
N LEU A 123 8.11 4.85 -1.64
CA LEU A 123 9.22 4.34 -0.82
C LEU A 123 10.47 5.15 -1.10
N ALA A 124 11.38 5.23 -0.13
CA ALA A 124 12.69 5.85 -0.30
C ALA A 124 13.78 5.08 0.44
N GLY A 125 15.01 5.19 -0.04
CA GLY A 125 16.16 4.53 0.55
C GLY A 125 17.41 4.61 -0.32
N LYS A 126 18.37 3.75 -0.05
CA LYS A 126 19.51 3.54 -0.95
C LYS A 126 19.04 2.88 -2.23
N GLU A 127 19.72 3.13 -3.34
CA GLU A 127 19.30 2.65 -4.67
C GLU A 127 19.03 1.14 -4.70
N GLY A 128 19.98 0.33 -4.25
CA GLY A 128 19.82 -1.14 -4.23
C GLY A 128 18.66 -1.61 -3.34
N ASP A 129 18.47 -0.99 -2.16
CA ASP A 129 17.37 -1.31 -1.26
C ASP A 129 16.01 -0.97 -1.91
N VAL A 130 15.93 0.16 -2.61
CA VAL A 130 14.72 0.61 -3.31
C VAL A 130 14.39 -0.30 -4.50
N GLU A 131 15.40 -0.75 -5.26
CA GLU A 131 15.21 -1.69 -6.37
C GLU A 131 14.70 -3.06 -5.90
N GLU A 132 15.24 -3.58 -4.79
CA GLU A 132 14.78 -4.83 -4.19
C GLU A 132 13.34 -4.70 -3.65
N ALA A 133 13.03 -3.62 -2.94
CA ALA A 133 11.69 -3.33 -2.46
C ALA A 133 10.68 -3.18 -3.59
N ALA A 134 11.06 -2.48 -4.67
CA ALA A 134 10.22 -2.31 -5.86
C ALA A 134 9.88 -3.66 -6.51
N ALA A 135 10.88 -4.52 -6.69
CA ALA A 135 10.67 -5.86 -7.24
C ALA A 135 9.74 -6.71 -6.36
N ALA A 136 9.87 -6.64 -5.03
CA ALA A 136 9.00 -7.35 -4.09
C ALA A 136 7.56 -6.80 -4.12
N ALA A 137 7.39 -5.48 -4.16
CA ALA A 137 6.07 -4.83 -4.24
C ALA A 137 5.32 -5.24 -5.52
N ILE A 138 5.98 -5.20 -6.66
CA ILE A 138 5.40 -5.56 -7.96
C ILE A 138 5.00 -7.05 -7.97
N ARG A 139 5.91 -7.95 -7.57
CA ARG A 139 5.61 -9.38 -7.47
C ARG A 139 4.40 -9.65 -6.57
N ALA A 140 4.30 -8.97 -5.44
CA ALA A 140 3.19 -9.14 -4.50
C ALA A 140 1.82 -8.81 -5.10
N ILE A 141 1.75 -7.91 -6.07
CA ILE A 141 0.54 -7.57 -6.80
C ILE A 141 0.28 -8.59 -7.92
N ASP A 142 1.31 -8.95 -8.69
CA ASP A 142 1.20 -9.86 -9.83
C ASP A 142 0.80 -11.29 -9.42
N GLU A 143 1.26 -11.74 -8.24
CA GLU A 143 0.92 -13.05 -7.69
C GLU A 143 -0.53 -13.18 -7.20
N ILE A 144 -1.27 -12.08 -7.09
CA ILE A 144 -2.69 -12.13 -6.72
C ILE A 144 -3.50 -12.60 -7.92
N SER A 145 -3.89 -13.86 -7.89
CA SER A 145 -4.76 -14.44 -8.91
C SER A 145 -6.24 -14.15 -8.66
N ASN A 146 -7.04 -14.12 -9.73
CA ASN A 146 -8.48 -14.29 -9.62
C ASN A 146 -8.75 -15.75 -9.23
N TYR A 147 -9.60 -15.96 -8.23
CA TYR A 147 -10.15 -17.26 -7.91
C TYR A 147 -11.55 -17.38 -8.49
#